data_a327a4a8e2708f547e18167922d9c3cd
#
_entry.id   a327a4a8e2708f547e18167922d9c3cd
#
_cell.length_a   1.000
_cell.length_b   1.000
_cell.length_c   1.000
_cell.angle_alpha   90.00
_cell.angle_beta   90.00
_cell.angle_gamma   90.00
#
_symmetry.space_group_name_H-M   'P 1'
#
loop_
_entity.id
_entity.type
_entity.pdbx_description
1 polymer ?
#
loop_
_entity_poly.entity_id
_entity_poly.type
_entity_poly.pdbx_seq_one_letter_code
_entity_poly.pdbx_strand_id
1 'polypeptide(L)'
;MKNIEEFIDRIVAEKGFDHKDPEVVAQIKADLMSRLEDRINAMILSNLPGDKLEEFDKLLDANDELATNEFLKNNIPDVEEKLAAEMLEFKSIYLG
;
A
#
# COMPACT_ATOMS: atom_id res chain seq x y z
N MET A 1 -3.36 -5.68 -3.63
CA MET A 1 -4.17 -6.02 -2.46
C MET A 1 -5.53 -5.35 -2.54
N LYS A 2 -6.59 -6.13 -2.37
CA LYS A 2 -7.98 -5.63 -2.46
C LYS A 2 -8.26 -4.47 -1.51
N ASN A 3 -7.75 -4.55 -0.28
CA ASN A 3 -7.99 -3.51 0.73
C ASN A 3 -7.39 -2.17 0.34
N ILE A 4 -6.27 -2.18 -0.35
CA ILE A 4 -5.61 -0.96 -0.81
C ILE A 4 -6.42 -0.32 -1.94
N GLU A 5 -6.92 -1.12 -2.88
CA GLU A 5 -7.76 -0.61 -3.96
C GLU A 5 -9.04 0.04 -3.44
N GLU A 6 -9.71 -0.61 -2.50
CA GLU A 6 -10.90 -0.05 -1.87
C GLU A 6 -10.60 1.25 -1.13
N PHE A 7 -9.47 1.30 -0.44
CA PHE A 7 -9.02 2.48 0.27
C PHE A 7 -8.81 3.66 -0.70
N ILE A 8 -8.13 3.41 -1.81
CA ILE A 8 -7.90 4.43 -2.85
C ILE A 8 -9.22 4.88 -3.48
N ASP A 9 -10.13 3.95 -3.76
CA ASP A 9 -11.46 4.27 -4.29
C ASP A 9 -12.22 5.23 -3.37
N ARG A 10 -12.13 5.03 -2.06
CA ARG A 10 -12.75 5.91 -1.07
C ARG A 10 -12.14 7.30 -1.07
N ILE A 11 -10.82 7.40 -1.18
CA ILE A 11 -10.15 8.70 -1.26
C ILE A 11 -10.60 9.46 -2.50
N VAL A 12 -10.66 8.80 -3.64
CA VAL A 12 -11.11 9.41 -4.90
C VAL A 12 -12.54 9.91 -4.76
N ALA A 13 -13.43 9.11 -4.16
CA ALA A 13 -14.83 9.51 -3.94
C ALA A 13 -14.95 10.69 -2.98
N GLU A 14 -14.21 10.67 -1.87
CA GLU A 14 -14.23 11.76 -0.88
C GLU A 14 -13.69 13.07 -1.43
N LYS A 15 -12.75 13.02 -2.36
CA LYS A 15 -12.24 14.20 -3.06
C LYS A 15 -13.16 14.67 -4.18
N GLY A 16 -14.19 13.91 -4.53
CA GLY A 16 -15.08 14.23 -5.62
C GLY A 16 -14.50 13.99 -7.01
N PHE A 17 -13.43 13.23 -7.09
CA PHE A 17 -12.78 12.92 -8.37
C PHE A 17 -13.50 11.84 -9.16
N ASP A 18 -14.40 11.09 -8.55
CA ASP A 18 -15.18 10.04 -9.19
C ASP A 18 -16.18 10.56 -10.24
N HIS A 19 -16.42 11.87 -10.27
CA HIS A 19 -17.28 12.54 -11.28
C HIS A 19 -16.51 12.91 -12.54
N LYS A 20 -15.20 12.73 -12.57
CA LYS A 20 -14.37 13.08 -13.71
C LYS A 20 -14.45 12.00 -14.79
N ASP A 21 -13.87 12.28 -15.95
CA ASP A 21 -13.74 11.33 -17.04
C ASP A 21 -13.13 10.02 -16.54
N PRO A 22 -13.67 8.84 -16.92
CA PRO A 22 -13.14 7.55 -16.46
C PRO A 22 -11.64 7.36 -16.68
N GLU A 23 -11.08 7.86 -17.77
CA GLU A 23 -9.63 7.78 -18.02
C GLU A 23 -8.83 8.60 -17.02
N VAL A 24 -9.33 9.79 -16.66
CA VAL A 24 -8.71 10.65 -15.66
C VAL A 24 -8.80 10.01 -14.29
N VAL A 25 -9.95 9.44 -13.93
CA VAL A 25 -10.14 8.73 -12.65
C VAL A 25 -9.18 7.56 -12.55
N ALA A 26 -9.04 6.77 -13.61
CA ALA A 26 -8.12 5.64 -13.63
C ALA A 26 -6.67 6.07 -13.42
N GLN A 27 -6.25 7.19 -14.02
CA GLN A 27 -4.91 7.73 -13.83
C GLN A 27 -4.68 8.23 -12.41
N ILE A 28 -5.68 8.90 -11.82
CA ILE A 28 -5.60 9.37 -10.44
C ILE A 28 -5.45 8.19 -9.48
N LYS A 29 -6.27 7.15 -9.67
CA LYS A 29 -6.20 5.95 -8.84
C LYS A 29 -4.85 5.25 -8.96
N ALA A 30 -4.33 5.12 -10.18
CA ALA A 30 -3.03 4.49 -10.41
C ALA A 30 -1.90 5.28 -9.75
N ASP A 31 -1.93 6.59 -9.83
CA ASP A 31 -0.94 7.46 -9.21
C ASP A 31 -0.98 7.36 -7.68
N LEU A 32 -2.18 7.43 -7.10
CA LEU A 32 -2.34 7.29 -5.65
C LEU A 32 -1.91 5.91 -5.16
N MET A 33 -2.25 4.86 -5.91
CA MET A 33 -1.85 3.49 -5.59
C MET A 33 -0.34 3.36 -5.56
N SER A 34 0.34 3.89 -6.57
CA SER A 34 1.80 3.86 -6.66
C SER A 34 2.45 4.58 -5.49
N ARG A 35 1.94 5.74 -5.11
CA ARG A 35 2.45 6.52 -3.98
C ARG A 35 2.26 5.81 -2.65
N LEU A 36 1.08 5.19 -2.47
CA LEU A 36 0.81 4.42 -1.24
C LEU A 36 1.70 3.19 -1.16
N GLU A 37 1.88 2.47 -2.27
CA GLU A 37 2.77 1.32 -2.34
C GLU A 37 4.21 1.70 -1.99
N ASP A 38 4.70 2.84 -2.48
CA ASP A 38 6.03 3.32 -2.16
C ASP A 38 6.19 3.58 -0.66
N ARG A 39 5.18 4.17 -0.02
CA ARG A 39 5.21 4.39 1.43
C ARG A 39 5.19 3.09 2.22
N ILE A 40 4.37 2.14 1.79
CA ILE A 40 4.28 0.83 2.43
C ILE A 40 5.59 0.08 2.29
N ASN A 41 6.19 0.08 1.09
CA ASN A 41 7.46 -0.56 0.85
C ASN A 41 8.58 0.05 1.68
N ALA A 42 8.60 1.37 1.80
CA ALA A 42 9.60 2.06 2.64
C ALA A 42 9.44 1.66 4.11
N MET A 43 8.23 1.55 4.60
CA MET A 43 7.96 1.09 5.96
C MET A 43 8.45 -0.34 6.17
N ILE A 44 8.12 -1.22 5.24
CA ILE A 44 8.53 -2.63 5.31
C ILE A 44 10.06 -2.75 5.31
N LEU A 45 10.74 -2.07 4.37
CA LEU A 45 12.20 -2.12 4.27
C LEU A 45 12.88 -1.56 5.52
N SER A 46 12.27 -0.56 6.16
CA SER A 46 12.80 0.01 7.41
C SER A 46 12.67 -0.92 8.61
N ASN A 47 11.75 -1.88 8.56
CA ASN A 47 11.45 -2.77 9.68
C ASN A 47 11.92 -4.20 9.48
N LEU A 48 12.33 -4.58 8.27
CA LEU A 48 12.86 -5.92 8.00
C LEU A 48 14.33 -6.01 8.39
N PRO A 49 14.76 -7.15 8.98
CA PRO A 49 16.19 -7.42 9.13
C PRO A 49 16.87 -7.47 7.76
N GLY A 50 18.12 -6.99 7.69
CA GLY A 50 18.86 -6.90 6.42
C GLY A 50 18.98 -8.23 5.69
N ASP A 51 19.09 -9.34 6.43
CA ASP A 51 19.20 -10.69 5.86
C ASP A 51 17.88 -11.20 5.25
N LYS A 52 16.78 -10.50 5.48
CA LYS A 52 15.47 -10.87 4.95
C LYS A 52 15.04 -10.08 3.71
N LEU A 53 15.79 -9.08 3.31
CA LEU A 53 15.44 -8.22 2.17
C LEU A 53 15.40 -9.00 0.85
N GLU A 54 16.36 -9.89 0.65
CA GLU A 54 16.41 -10.70 -0.57
C GLU A 54 15.21 -11.64 -0.67
N GLU A 55 14.81 -12.25 0.44
CA GLU A 55 13.64 -13.12 0.50
C GLU A 55 12.36 -12.34 0.19
N PHE A 56 12.25 -11.12 0.71
CA PHE A 56 11.12 -10.23 0.43
C PHE A 56 11.05 -9.90 -1.06
N ASP A 57 12.17 -9.58 -1.70
CA ASP A 57 12.22 -9.31 -3.14
C ASP A 57 11.74 -10.50 -3.96
N LYS A 58 12.14 -11.70 -3.57
CA LYS A 58 11.70 -12.93 -4.25
C LYS A 58 10.20 -13.14 -4.15
N LEU A 59 9.62 -12.84 -2.98
CA LEU A 59 8.18 -12.96 -2.78
C LEU A 59 7.40 -11.94 -3.60
N LEU A 60 7.91 -10.73 -3.73
CA LEU A 60 7.29 -9.71 -4.58
C LEU A 60 7.33 -10.13 -6.04
N ASP A 61 8.44 -10.68 -6.51
CA ASP A 61 8.60 -11.15 -7.88
C ASP A 61 7.66 -12.33 -8.18
N ALA A 62 7.44 -13.19 -7.20
CA ALA A 62 6.53 -14.33 -7.33
C ALA A 62 5.06 -13.94 -7.35
N ASN A 63 4.74 -12.72 -6.91
CA ASN A 63 3.38 -12.18 -6.88
C ASN A 63 2.43 -13.02 -6.01
N ASP A 64 2.96 -13.65 -4.97
CA ASP A 64 2.20 -14.50 -4.04
C ASP A 64 1.83 -13.68 -2.80
N GLU A 65 0.59 -13.16 -2.78
CA GLU A 65 0.12 -12.29 -1.70
C GLU A 65 0.06 -13.02 -0.35
N LEU A 66 -0.41 -14.28 -0.35
CA LEU A 66 -0.53 -15.03 0.90
C LEU A 66 0.84 -15.29 1.53
N ALA A 67 1.80 -15.73 0.74
CA ALA A 67 3.15 -15.99 1.21
C ALA A 67 3.81 -14.69 1.69
N THR A 68 3.63 -13.60 0.96
CA THR A 68 4.16 -12.29 1.33
C THR A 68 3.58 -11.83 2.66
N ASN A 69 2.26 -11.94 2.86
CA ASN A 69 1.61 -11.54 4.10
C ASN A 69 2.09 -12.35 5.29
N GLU A 70 2.23 -13.67 5.13
CA GLU A 70 2.76 -14.53 6.19
C GLU A 70 4.20 -14.18 6.54
N PHE A 71 5.03 -13.94 5.53
CA PHE A 71 6.42 -13.53 5.71
C PHE A 71 6.49 -12.22 6.52
N LEU A 72 5.67 -11.24 6.17
CA LEU A 72 5.65 -9.95 6.86
C LEU A 72 5.19 -10.09 8.30
N LYS A 73 4.17 -10.89 8.57
CA LYS A 73 3.70 -11.13 9.94
C LYS A 73 4.75 -11.81 10.80
N ASN A 74 5.51 -12.73 10.21
CA ASN A 74 6.55 -13.45 10.92
C ASN A 74 7.78 -12.60 11.24
N ASN A 75 8.09 -11.63 10.38
CA ASN A 75 9.29 -10.80 10.51
C ASN A 75 9.02 -9.42 11.08
N ILE A 76 7.80 -8.93 10.96
CA ILE A 76 7.36 -7.65 11.52
C ILE A 76 6.06 -7.92 12.30
N PRO A 77 6.14 -8.27 13.60
CA PRO A 77 4.95 -8.69 14.36
C PRO A 77 3.81 -7.67 14.39
N ASP A 78 4.13 -6.38 14.33
CA ASP A 78 3.16 -5.29 14.34
C ASP A 78 2.90 -4.71 12.94
N VAL A 79 3.11 -5.49 11.88
CA VAL A 79 2.98 -5.01 10.51
C VAL A 79 1.58 -4.47 10.19
N GLU A 80 0.54 -5.09 10.73
CA GLU A 80 -0.83 -4.65 10.49
C GLU A 80 -1.09 -3.26 11.07
N GLU A 81 -0.58 -3.00 12.27
CA GLU A 81 -0.67 -1.68 12.90
C GLU A 81 0.12 -0.63 12.13
N LYS A 82 1.32 -0.97 11.71
CA LYS A 82 2.17 -0.08 10.91
C LYS A 82 1.54 0.21 9.55
N LEU A 83 0.95 -0.79 8.92
CA LEU A 83 0.26 -0.62 7.65
C LEU A 83 -0.93 0.32 7.81
N ALA A 84 -1.74 0.12 8.85
CA ALA A 84 -2.88 1.00 9.13
C ALA A 84 -2.44 2.43 9.38
N ALA A 85 -1.33 2.64 10.10
CA ALA A 85 -0.78 3.97 10.36
C ALA A 85 -0.35 4.66 9.07
N GLU A 86 0.31 3.93 8.15
CA GLU A 86 0.70 4.48 6.85
C GLU A 86 -0.52 4.88 6.01
N MET A 87 -1.56 4.06 6.03
CA MET A 87 -2.80 4.36 5.30
C MET A 87 -3.51 5.60 5.87
N LEU A 88 -3.57 5.73 7.19
CA LEU A 88 -4.16 6.91 7.84
C LEU A 88 -3.38 8.17 7.52
N GLU A 89 -2.06 8.12 7.57
CA GLU A 89 -1.21 9.26 7.24
C GLU A 89 -1.38 9.67 5.78
N PHE A 90 -1.41 8.69 4.88
CA PHE A 90 -1.65 8.93 3.46
C PHE A 90 -3.00 9.63 3.23
N LYS A 91 -4.04 9.14 3.87
CA LYS A 91 -5.37 9.73 3.80
C LYS A 91 -5.36 11.18 4.28
N SER A 92 -4.69 11.45 5.39
CA SER A 92 -4.56 12.79 5.95
C SER A 92 -3.87 13.75 4.96
N ILE A 93 -2.82 13.28 4.27
CA ILE A 93 -2.10 14.09 3.29
C ILE A 93 -3.01 14.48 2.12
N TYR A 94 -3.82 13.56 1.63
CA TYR A 94 -4.63 13.79 0.42
C TYR A 94 -6.02 14.36 0.68
N LEU A 95 -6.59 14.14 1.86
CA LEU A 95 -7.91 14.69 2.21
C LEU A 95 -7.82 15.94 3.07
N GLY A 96 -6.63 16.21 3.57
CA GLY A 96 -6.37 17.41 4.32
C GLY A 96 -7.05 17.48 5.64
#